data_ad6b9e8f413774b29b77f871748ae514
#
_entry.id   ad6b9e8f413774b29b77f871748ae514
#
_cell.length_a   1.000
_cell.length_b   1.000
_cell.length_c   1.000
_cell.angle_alpha   90.00
_cell.angle_beta   90.00
_cell.angle_gamma   90.00
#
_symmetry.space_group_name_H-M   'P 1'
#
loop_
_entity.id
_entity.type
_entity.pdbx_description
1 polymer ?
#
loop_
_entity_poly.entity_id
_entity_poly.type
_entity_poly.pdbx_seq_one_letter_code
_entity_poly.pdbx_strand_id
1 'polypeptide(L)'
;ALNALLARNADFAITTDPLDNTNFTLTPIFYTHYCIALSADHPLAAKERLSYQDLHNQKIISKGRSFRCFRDNMEKYILGNGLNVDIFAEITDIDVALDLVKESNAIYLGYDYIAAMQRHPDIRWKMLDAEVSGQNMYITGLKNTLPRKVCRDLQNFLLPWLSIHNKDKIIL
;
A
#
# COMPACT_ATOMS: atom_id res chain seq x y z
N ALA A 1 -13.63 5.79 1.05
CA ALA A 1 -13.98 5.24 -0.28
C ALA A 1 -15.28 4.44 -0.22
N LEU A 2 -15.38 3.34 0.56
CA LEU A 2 -16.58 2.47 0.60
C LEU A 2 -17.85 3.21 1.03
N ASN A 3 -17.79 4.10 2.01
CA ASN A 3 -18.94 4.90 2.45
C ASN A 3 -19.47 5.81 1.32
N ALA A 4 -18.58 6.31 0.45
CA ALA A 4 -19.00 7.11 -0.70
C ALA A 4 -19.77 6.27 -1.74
N LEU A 5 -19.38 5.01 -1.93
CA LEU A 5 -20.14 4.07 -2.77
C LEU A 5 -21.51 3.76 -2.17
N LEU A 6 -21.58 3.44 -0.88
CA LEU A 6 -22.84 3.15 -0.19
C LEU A 6 -23.80 4.33 -0.23
N ALA A 7 -23.27 5.54 -0.06
CA ALA A 7 -24.04 6.80 -0.16
C ALA A 7 -24.33 7.22 -1.62
N ARG A 8 -23.88 6.47 -2.62
CA ARG A 8 -23.98 6.80 -4.06
C ARG A 8 -23.34 8.13 -4.46
N ASN A 9 -22.36 8.59 -3.67
CA ASN A 9 -21.56 9.78 -3.95
C ASN A 9 -20.34 9.47 -4.85
N ALA A 10 -20.11 8.20 -5.13
CA ALA A 10 -19.11 7.73 -6.08
C ALA A 10 -19.68 6.54 -6.86
N ASP A 11 -19.25 6.38 -8.11
CA ASP A 11 -19.65 5.28 -8.98
C ASP A 11 -18.75 4.05 -8.80
N PHE A 12 -17.48 4.28 -8.48
CA PHE A 12 -16.50 3.26 -8.15
C PHE A 12 -15.45 3.82 -7.17
N ALA A 13 -14.69 2.93 -6.57
CA ALA A 13 -13.55 3.27 -5.72
C ALA A 13 -12.39 2.32 -6.02
N ILE A 14 -11.17 2.81 -5.85
CA ILE A 14 -10.00 1.93 -5.77
C ILE A 14 -9.80 1.56 -4.31
N THR A 15 -9.76 0.28 -4.03
CA THR A 15 -9.70 -0.28 -2.68
C THR A 15 -8.68 -1.40 -2.58
N THR A 16 -8.42 -1.84 -1.36
CA THR A 16 -7.47 -2.92 -1.06
C THR A 16 -8.08 -3.96 -0.15
N ASP A 17 -7.49 -5.16 -0.08
CA ASP A 17 -7.84 -6.16 0.92
C ASP A 17 -7.71 -5.62 2.36
N PRO A 18 -8.43 -6.22 3.33
CA PRO A 18 -9.53 -7.14 3.17
C PRO A 18 -10.84 -6.39 2.88
N LEU A 19 -11.66 -6.94 2.00
CA LEU A 19 -12.95 -6.36 1.63
C LEU A 19 -14.09 -7.34 1.87
N ASP A 20 -15.16 -6.85 2.48
CA ASP A 20 -16.43 -7.53 2.48
C ASP A 20 -17.06 -7.44 1.09
N ASN A 21 -17.16 -8.58 0.41
CA ASN A 21 -17.75 -8.65 -0.93
C ASN A 21 -19.28 -8.84 -0.91
N THR A 22 -19.94 -8.76 0.24
CA THR A 22 -21.39 -8.93 0.35
C THR A 22 -22.13 -7.86 -0.45
N ASN A 23 -21.73 -6.60 -0.30
CA ASN A 23 -22.35 -5.44 -0.94
C ASN A 23 -21.61 -4.91 -2.17
N PHE A 24 -20.41 -5.42 -2.44
CA PHE A 24 -19.52 -4.86 -3.45
C PHE A 24 -19.14 -5.86 -4.52
N THR A 25 -18.98 -5.35 -5.74
CA THR A 25 -18.33 -6.04 -6.85
C THR A 25 -16.85 -5.64 -6.83
N LEU A 26 -15.96 -6.62 -6.87
CA LEU A 26 -14.51 -6.43 -6.84
C LEU A 26 -13.91 -6.86 -8.17
N THR A 27 -13.27 -5.95 -8.88
CA THR A 27 -12.50 -6.26 -10.08
C THR A 27 -11.02 -6.11 -9.73
N PRO A 28 -10.22 -7.19 -9.71
CA PRO A 28 -8.80 -7.10 -9.39
C PRO A 28 -8.06 -6.26 -10.42
N ILE A 29 -7.12 -5.43 -9.96
CA ILE A 29 -6.29 -4.58 -10.81
C ILE A 29 -4.85 -5.09 -10.81
N PHE A 30 -4.23 -5.15 -9.63
CA PHE A 30 -2.89 -5.68 -9.43
C PHE A 30 -2.65 -6.05 -7.96
N TYR A 31 -1.62 -6.85 -7.74
CA TYR A 31 -1.09 -7.13 -6.41
C TYR A 31 0.05 -6.15 -6.11
N THR A 32 0.09 -5.59 -4.90
CA THR A 32 1.15 -4.69 -4.44
C THR A 32 1.84 -5.27 -3.22
N HIS A 33 3.17 -5.15 -3.16
CA HIS A 33 3.97 -5.64 -2.06
C HIS A 33 4.28 -4.52 -1.06
N TYR A 34 4.43 -4.91 0.20
CA TYR A 34 4.93 -3.98 1.21
C TYR A 34 6.42 -3.76 1.02
N CYS A 35 6.82 -2.52 1.15
CA CYS A 35 8.21 -2.11 1.14
C CYS A 35 8.47 -1.00 2.15
N ILE A 36 9.74 -0.80 2.42
CA ILE A 36 10.23 0.17 3.39
C ILE A 36 11.04 1.23 2.65
N ALA A 37 10.70 2.51 2.86
CA ALA A 37 11.58 3.61 2.52
C ALA A 37 12.42 4.00 3.74
N LEU A 38 13.70 4.18 3.55
CA LEU A 38 14.65 4.58 4.57
C LEU A 38 15.75 5.48 3.97
N SER A 39 16.41 6.27 4.82
CA SER A 39 17.55 7.06 4.38
C SER A 39 18.67 6.17 3.84
N ALA A 40 19.41 6.66 2.85
CA ALA A 40 20.59 5.95 2.32
C ALA A 40 21.63 5.65 3.42
N ASP A 41 21.70 6.48 4.46
CA ASP A 41 22.61 6.33 5.60
C ASP A 41 22.04 5.46 6.73
N HIS A 42 20.80 4.97 6.60
CA HIS A 42 20.19 4.13 7.64
C HIS A 42 20.91 2.79 7.75
N PRO A 43 21.13 2.24 8.95
CA PRO A 43 21.84 0.95 9.11
C PRO A 43 21.27 -0.22 8.30
N LEU A 44 19.94 -0.23 8.10
CA LEU A 44 19.27 -1.25 7.30
C LEU A 44 19.42 -1.03 5.79
N ALA A 45 19.97 0.09 5.33
CA ALA A 45 20.14 0.37 3.90
C ALA A 45 21.12 -0.59 3.22
N ALA A 46 22.07 -1.14 3.96
CA ALA A 46 23.05 -2.11 3.47
C ALA A 46 22.42 -3.48 3.16
N LYS A 47 21.28 -3.82 3.75
CA LYS A 47 20.59 -5.08 3.46
C LYS A 47 19.92 -5.03 2.08
N GLU A 48 19.95 -6.12 1.36
CA GLU A 48 19.26 -6.24 0.07
C GLU A 48 17.73 -6.31 0.27
N ARG A 49 17.30 -7.12 1.23
CA ARG A 49 15.89 -7.31 1.63
C ARG A 49 15.75 -7.17 3.14
N LEU A 50 14.57 -6.79 3.57
CA LEU A 50 14.25 -6.65 4.99
C LEU A 50 13.20 -7.67 5.41
N SER A 51 13.41 -8.28 6.56
CA SER A 51 12.38 -9.08 7.24
C SER A 51 11.54 -8.20 8.17
N TYR A 52 10.38 -8.70 8.61
CA TYR A 52 9.61 -8.02 9.66
C TYR A 52 10.38 -7.89 10.97
N GLN A 53 11.30 -8.82 11.27
CA GLN A 53 12.17 -8.75 12.46
C GLN A 53 13.10 -7.54 12.44
N ASP A 54 13.50 -7.07 11.27
CA ASP A 54 14.31 -5.86 11.13
C ASP A 54 13.58 -4.58 11.53
N LEU A 55 12.24 -4.64 11.63
CA LEU A 55 11.43 -3.52 12.09
C LEU A 55 11.37 -3.41 13.61
N HIS A 56 11.88 -4.41 14.34
CA HIS A 56 11.88 -4.39 15.80
C HIS A 56 12.66 -3.20 16.33
N ASN A 57 12.03 -2.42 17.22
CA ASN A 57 12.56 -1.19 17.81
C ASN A 57 12.87 -0.06 16.79
N GLN A 58 12.33 -0.14 15.58
CA GLN A 58 12.45 0.95 14.62
C GLN A 58 11.37 2.03 14.84
N LYS A 59 11.74 3.27 14.50
CA LYS A 59 10.80 4.38 14.39
C LYS A 59 10.08 4.30 13.06
N ILE A 60 8.76 4.24 13.08
CA ILE A 60 7.95 4.08 11.87
C ILE A 60 7.13 5.34 11.59
N ILE A 61 7.24 5.83 10.36
CA ILE A 61 6.31 6.78 9.76
C ILE A 61 5.29 5.99 8.96
N SER A 62 4.02 6.23 9.19
CA SER A 62 2.93 5.49 8.56
C SER A 62 1.86 6.40 7.99
N LYS A 63 0.95 5.84 7.19
CA LYS A 63 -0.25 6.57 6.73
C LYS A 63 -1.31 6.76 7.83
N GLY A 64 -1.12 6.15 8.99
CA GLY A 64 -2.01 6.26 10.12
C GLY A 64 -3.01 5.11 10.26
N ARG A 65 -3.47 4.91 11.50
CA ARG A 65 -4.38 3.81 11.91
C ARG A 65 -5.78 3.92 11.30
N SER A 66 -6.16 5.09 10.82
CA SER A 66 -7.41 5.29 10.08
C SER A 66 -7.42 4.57 8.72
N PHE A 67 -6.26 4.26 8.18
CA PHE A 67 -6.13 3.44 6.97
C PHE A 67 -6.16 1.96 7.34
N ARG A 68 -7.24 1.28 6.97
CA ARG A 68 -7.48 -0.12 7.34
C ARG A 68 -6.32 -1.03 6.91
N CYS A 69 -5.83 -0.88 5.70
CA CYS A 69 -4.72 -1.68 5.18
C CYS A 69 -3.45 -1.55 6.03
N PHE A 70 -3.14 -0.34 6.51
CA PHE A 70 -2.01 -0.13 7.40
C PHE A 70 -2.23 -0.80 8.77
N ARG A 71 -3.40 -0.60 9.37
CA ARG A 71 -3.76 -1.21 10.66
C ARG A 71 -3.69 -2.74 10.58
N ASP A 72 -4.29 -3.35 9.56
CA ASP A 72 -4.32 -4.80 9.39
C ASP A 72 -2.89 -5.37 9.19
N ASN A 73 -2.01 -4.63 8.51
CA ASN A 73 -0.61 -4.99 8.38
C ASN A 73 0.13 -4.90 9.74
N MET A 74 -0.05 -3.81 10.47
CA MET A 74 0.53 -3.64 11.81
C MET A 74 0.08 -4.74 12.75
N GLU A 75 -1.23 -5.05 12.80
CA GLU A 75 -1.78 -6.07 13.67
C GLU A 75 -1.26 -7.47 13.29
N LYS A 76 -1.29 -7.82 12.00
CA LYS A 76 -0.93 -9.15 11.54
C LYS A 76 0.57 -9.43 11.59
N TYR A 77 1.38 -8.53 11.05
CA TYR A 77 2.80 -8.82 10.78
C TYR A 77 3.75 -8.25 11.83
N ILE A 78 3.37 -7.20 12.52
CA ILE A 78 4.21 -6.56 13.51
C ILE A 78 3.78 -6.98 14.92
N LEU A 79 2.60 -6.59 15.36
CA LEU A 79 2.14 -6.90 16.71
C LEU A 79 1.89 -8.39 16.92
N GLY A 80 1.32 -9.08 15.91
CA GLY A 80 1.07 -10.53 15.96
C GLY A 80 2.36 -11.38 16.07
N ASN A 81 3.51 -10.84 15.67
CA ASN A 81 4.82 -11.47 15.83
C ASN A 81 5.60 -10.96 17.06
N GLY A 82 4.94 -10.22 17.96
CA GLY A 82 5.58 -9.70 19.17
C GLY A 82 6.65 -8.63 18.93
N LEU A 83 6.61 -7.97 17.76
CA LEU A 83 7.55 -6.93 17.42
C LEU A 83 7.13 -5.62 18.07
N ASN A 84 8.08 -4.96 18.73
CA ASN A 84 7.90 -3.62 19.23
C ASN A 84 8.34 -2.61 18.17
N VAL A 85 7.50 -1.61 17.87
CA VAL A 85 7.81 -0.52 16.96
C VAL A 85 7.33 0.80 17.55
N ASP A 86 8.05 1.87 17.27
CA ASP A 86 7.68 3.22 17.65
C ASP A 86 6.97 3.92 16.48
N ILE A 87 5.67 4.19 16.59
CA ILE A 87 4.94 4.99 15.59
C ILE A 87 5.33 6.45 15.81
N PHE A 88 6.41 6.84 15.17
CA PHE A 88 7.00 8.16 15.28
C PHE A 88 6.12 9.27 14.71
N ALA A 89 5.46 9.01 13.57
CA ALA A 89 4.54 9.95 12.93
C ALA A 89 3.49 9.25 12.07
N GLU A 90 2.33 9.88 11.92
CA GLU A 90 1.29 9.49 10.97
C GLU A 90 1.14 10.57 9.90
N ILE A 91 1.55 10.28 8.66
CA ILE A 91 1.61 11.23 7.54
C ILE A 91 0.99 10.60 6.30
N THR A 92 0.00 11.29 5.72
CA THR A 92 -0.70 10.82 4.50
C THR A 92 -0.02 11.28 3.22
N ASP A 93 0.65 12.42 3.26
CA ASP A 93 1.41 12.96 2.13
C ASP A 93 2.75 12.25 2.02
N ILE A 94 3.03 11.65 0.86
CA ILE A 94 4.22 10.83 0.66
C ILE A 94 5.50 11.66 0.61
N ASP A 95 5.46 12.84 0.03
CA ASP A 95 6.65 13.66 -0.12
C ASP A 95 7.09 14.20 1.25
N VAL A 96 6.14 14.65 2.08
CA VAL A 96 6.39 15.03 3.48
C VAL A 96 6.91 13.85 4.31
N ALA A 97 6.35 12.65 4.09
CA ALA A 97 6.81 11.45 4.79
C ALA A 97 8.25 11.09 4.44
N LEU A 98 8.63 11.18 3.16
CA LEU A 98 10.00 10.89 2.70
C LEU A 98 11.01 11.93 3.16
N ASP A 99 10.63 13.21 3.20
CA ASP A 99 11.48 14.25 3.80
C ASP A 99 11.74 13.96 5.29
N LEU A 100 10.71 13.56 6.03
CA LEU A 100 10.88 13.21 7.44
C LEU A 100 11.73 11.93 7.63
N VAL A 101 11.62 10.93 6.74
CA VAL A 101 12.52 9.75 6.73
C VAL A 101 13.98 10.18 6.63
N LYS A 102 14.26 11.12 5.74
CA LYS A 102 15.62 11.65 5.50
C LYS A 102 16.18 12.30 6.78
N GLU A 103 15.38 13.11 7.47
CA GLU A 103 15.83 13.94 8.60
C GLU A 103 15.81 13.22 9.96
N SER A 104 15.06 12.12 10.12
CA SER A 104 14.76 11.55 11.44
C SER A 104 15.33 10.16 11.71
N ASN A 105 15.99 9.55 10.73
CA ASN A 105 16.39 8.14 10.78
C ASN A 105 15.22 7.18 11.06
N ALA A 106 13.98 7.61 10.80
CA ALA A 106 12.81 6.77 10.83
C ALA A 106 12.64 6.06 9.47
N ILE A 107 11.81 5.03 9.45
CA ILE A 107 11.48 4.31 8.22
C ILE A 107 10.01 4.56 7.85
N TYR A 108 9.70 4.59 6.56
CA TYR A 108 8.33 4.69 6.08
C TYR A 108 7.85 3.33 5.59
N LEU A 109 6.70 2.87 6.11
CA LEU A 109 6.05 1.66 5.65
C LEU A 109 5.14 1.99 4.46
N GLY A 110 5.51 1.53 3.30
CA GLY A 110 4.84 1.84 2.02
C GLY A 110 4.61 0.62 1.14
N TYR A 111 4.44 0.89 -0.15
CA TYR A 111 4.13 -0.09 -1.18
C TYR A 111 5.04 0.08 -2.38
N ASP A 112 5.30 -1.02 -3.09
CA ASP A 112 6.20 -1.06 -4.24
C ASP A 112 5.75 -0.15 -5.41
N TYR A 113 4.44 0.03 -5.62
CA TYR A 113 3.96 0.95 -6.66
C TYR A 113 4.29 2.41 -6.32
N ILE A 114 4.33 2.77 -5.02
CA ILE A 114 4.77 4.10 -4.57
C ILE A 114 6.27 4.22 -4.82
N ALA A 115 7.05 3.21 -4.44
CA ALA A 115 8.49 3.19 -4.67
C ALA A 115 8.85 3.37 -6.15
N ALA A 116 8.06 2.79 -7.06
CA ALA A 116 8.27 2.92 -8.50
C ALA A 116 8.03 4.36 -9.03
N MET A 117 7.21 5.15 -8.34
CA MET A 117 6.86 6.52 -8.72
C MET A 117 7.76 7.57 -8.07
N GLN A 118 8.42 7.23 -6.97
CA GLN A 118 9.25 8.15 -6.19
C GLN A 118 10.73 8.00 -6.56
N ARG A 119 11.38 9.13 -6.82
CA ARG A 119 12.81 9.19 -7.16
C ARG A 119 13.53 10.19 -6.26
N HIS A 120 13.83 9.74 -5.05
CA HIS A 120 14.66 10.50 -4.12
C HIS A 120 16.07 9.90 -4.06
N PRO A 121 17.14 10.63 -4.40
CA PRO A 121 18.50 10.09 -4.42
C PRO A 121 18.96 9.60 -3.04
N ASP A 122 18.48 10.25 -1.98
CA ASP A 122 18.86 9.95 -0.60
C ASP A 122 17.96 8.91 0.08
N ILE A 123 16.96 8.39 -0.62
CA ILE A 123 16.03 7.37 -0.12
C ILE A 123 16.32 6.03 -0.79
N ARG A 124 16.31 4.97 0.01
CA ARG A 124 16.38 3.58 -0.44
C ARG A 124 15.06 2.88 -0.14
N TRP A 125 14.52 2.24 -1.18
CA TRP A 125 13.36 1.38 -1.06
C TRP A 125 13.81 -0.07 -0.95
N LYS A 126 13.32 -0.78 0.07
CA LYS A 126 13.64 -2.18 0.35
C LYS A 126 12.36 -3.00 0.45
N MET A 127 12.36 -4.14 -0.23
CA MET A 127 11.24 -5.07 -0.14
C MET A 127 11.24 -5.76 1.22
N LEU A 128 10.06 -5.99 1.77
CA LEU A 128 9.89 -6.88 2.91
C LEU A 128 9.85 -8.33 2.42
N ASP A 129 10.72 -9.13 3.03
CA ASP A 129 10.84 -10.55 2.72
C ASP A 129 9.88 -11.36 3.59
N ALA A 130 8.67 -11.57 3.08
CA ALA A 130 7.69 -12.45 3.68
C ALA A 130 6.95 -13.18 2.56
N GLU A 131 6.56 -14.44 2.80
CA GLU A 131 5.88 -15.28 1.81
C GLU A 131 4.64 -14.63 1.19
N VAL A 132 3.94 -13.79 1.97
CA VAL A 132 2.81 -12.98 1.49
C VAL A 132 2.90 -11.60 2.13
N SER A 133 3.75 -10.73 1.61
CA SER A 133 3.87 -9.37 2.12
C SER A 133 3.27 -8.36 1.14
N GLY A 134 1.94 -8.33 1.08
CA GLY A 134 1.25 -7.43 0.17
C GLY A 134 -0.26 -7.54 0.25
N GLN A 135 -0.92 -6.95 -0.73
CA GLN A 135 -2.38 -6.94 -0.83
C GLN A 135 -2.84 -6.74 -2.27
N ASN A 136 -4.04 -7.21 -2.55
CA ASN A 136 -4.68 -6.93 -3.83
C ASN A 136 -5.26 -5.52 -3.87
N MET A 137 -5.21 -4.92 -5.05
CA MET A 137 -5.89 -3.68 -5.38
C MET A 137 -7.09 -4.00 -6.28
N TYR A 138 -8.21 -3.31 -6.06
CA TYR A 138 -9.45 -3.54 -6.80
C TYR A 138 -10.09 -2.25 -7.27
N ILE A 139 -10.74 -2.32 -8.43
CA ILE A 139 -11.85 -1.42 -8.74
C ILE A 139 -13.09 -1.99 -8.07
N THR A 140 -13.70 -1.24 -7.18
CA THR A 140 -14.83 -1.65 -6.35
C THR A 140 -16.05 -0.85 -6.72
N GLY A 141 -17.15 -1.54 -7.00
CA GLY A 141 -18.46 -0.97 -7.26
C GLY A 141 -19.53 -1.57 -6.35
N LEU A 142 -20.73 -0.98 -6.31
CA LEU A 142 -21.87 -1.57 -5.62
C LEU A 142 -22.43 -2.76 -6.41
N LYS A 143 -22.73 -3.86 -5.72
CA LYS A 143 -23.53 -4.96 -6.30
C LYS A 143 -24.91 -4.47 -6.71
N ASN A 144 -25.47 -5.14 -7.71
CA ASN A 144 -26.81 -4.85 -8.23
C ASN A 144 -27.00 -3.42 -8.77
N THR A 145 -25.92 -2.73 -9.06
CA THR A 145 -25.95 -1.49 -9.83
C THR A 145 -25.28 -1.72 -11.16
N LEU A 146 -25.93 -1.25 -12.24
CA LEU A 146 -25.27 -1.23 -13.54
C LEU A 146 -24.14 -0.20 -13.49
N PRO A 147 -22.89 -0.61 -13.79
CA PRO A 147 -21.80 0.35 -13.84
C PRO A 147 -22.08 1.38 -14.92
N ARG A 148 -21.93 2.66 -14.59
CA ARG A 148 -22.03 3.72 -15.58
C ARG A 148 -21.02 3.48 -16.71
N LYS A 149 -21.32 3.99 -17.89
CA LYS A 149 -20.42 3.84 -19.07
C LYS A 149 -18.98 4.23 -18.72
N VAL A 150 -18.80 5.33 -17.99
CA VAL A 150 -17.47 5.81 -17.56
C VAL A 150 -16.68 4.77 -16.76
N CYS A 151 -17.34 3.98 -15.91
CA CYS A 151 -16.67 2.94 -15.14
C CYS A 151 -16.17 1.79 -16.02
N ARG A 152 -16.99 1.39 -17.01
CA ARG A 152 -16.59 0.37 -17.97
C ARG A 152 -15.46 0.86 -18.88
N ASP A 153 -15.55 2.11 -19.33
CA ASP A 153 -14.53 2.73 -20.18
C ASP A 153 -13.20 2.83 -19.41
N LEU A 154 -13.24 3.20 -18.10
CA LEU A 154 -12.06 3.23 -17.23
C LEU A 154 -11.47 1.82 -17.03
N GLN A 155 -12.28 0.81 -16.75
CA GLN A 155 -11.81 -0.56 -16.62
C GLN A 155 -11.16 -1.06 -17.91
N ASN A 156 -11.81 -0.82 -19.04
CA ASN A 156 -11.30 -1.20 -20.36
C ASN A 156 -9.99 -0.49 -20.73
N PHE A 157 -9.75 0.69 -20.20
CA PHE A 157 -8.49 1.41 -20.34
C PHE A 157 -7.42 0.93 -19.36
N LEU A 158 -7.76 0.86 -18.07
CA LEU A 158 -6.80 0.57 -17.01
C LEU A 158 -6.23 -0.85 -17.07
N LEU A 159 -7.06 -1.85 -17.32
CA LEU A 159 -6.62 -3.24 -17.29
C LEU A 159 -5.54 -3.53 -18.36
N PRO A 160 -5.74 -3.17 -19.64
CA PRO A 160 -4.69 -3.33 -20.65
C PRO A 160 -3.45 -2.48 -20.37
N TRP A 161 -3.65 -1.23 -19.91
CA TRP A 161 -2.54 -0.34 -19.58
C TRP A 161 -1.66 -0.91 -18.47
N LEU A 162 -2.26 -1.41 -17.40
CA LEU A 162 -1.56 -2.07 -16.30
C LEU A 162 -0.86 -3.34 -16.74
N SER A 163 -1.47 -4.15 -17.62
CA SER A 163 -0.85 -5.38 -18.13
C SER A 163 0.43 -5.12 -18.93
N ILE A 164 0.50 -3.99 -19.63
CA ILE A 164 1.68 -3.57 -20.37
C ILE A 164 2.78 -3.07 -19.42
N HIS A 165 2.41 -2.32 -18.38
CA HIS A 165 3.35 -1.60 -17.50
C HIS A 165 3.74 -2.37 -16.23
N ASN A 166 2.99 -3.41 -15.87
CA ASN A 166 3.21 -4.23 -14.67
C ASN A 166 3.16 -5.73 -14.99
N LYS A 167 3.84 -6.17 -16.05
CA LYS A 167 3.79 -7.57 -16.54
C LYS A 167 4.04 -8.63 -15.46
N ASP A 168 4.79 -8.29 -14.43
CA ASP A 168 5.16 -9.22 -13.35
C ASP A 168 4.28 -9.10 -12.10
N LYS A 169 3.27 -8.21 -12.10
CA LYS A 169 2.51 -7.84 -10.90
C LYS A 169 0.99 -7.97 -11.01
N ILE A 170 0.48 -8.39 -12.18
CA ILE A 170 -0.95 -8.57 -12.38
C ILE A 170 -1.33 -10.01 -12.10
N ILE A 171 -2.16 -10.20 -11.10
CA ILE A 171 -2.91 -11.45 -10.91
C ILE A 171 -4.13 -11.36 -11.85
N LEU A 172 -4.08 -12.08 -12.96
CA LEU A 172 -5.24 -12.39 -13.79
C LEU A 172 -5.96 -13.59 -13.21
#